data_34713559addd3d4acb3909584c05fee1
#
_entry.id   34713559addd3d4acb3909584c05fee1
#
_cell.length_a   1.000
_cell.length_b   1.000
_cell.length_c   1.000
_cell.angle_alpha   90.00
_cell.angle_beta   90.00
_cell.angle_gamma   90.00
#
_symmetry.space_group_name_H-M   'P 1'
#
loop_
_entity.id
_entity.type
_entity.pdbx_description
1 polymer ?
#
loop_
_entity_poly.entity_id
_entity_poly.type
_entity_poly.pdbx_seq_one_letter_code
_entity_poly.pdbx_strand_id
1 'polypeptide(L)'
;MKQLRLILLAGLTILGFVLASSVAAKPVLDKEYKLIVPPQPQPATVKGVEVLEFFNYACPHCYEFEPSLKTWLKSKPKNAEFRYVPAVFNERMIPLAKIYYTLEELGLLERLHDKVYYAIHQQQLNVIDRAILLKWIGEQGVDTKKFEATFDSFSVNNKVQRATQMTRNYHIPGTPYLIIGGRYLTGPSMSVGADGNIDHNRLMQVLNELIDLSQGGTR
;
A
#
# COMPACT_ATOMS: atom_id res chain seq x y z
N MET A 1 -15.99 12.09 -82.91
CA MET A 1 -16.09 12.80 -81.59
C MET A 1 -16.00 11.76 -80.50
N LYS A 2 -14.80 11.61 -79.96
CA LYS A 2 -14.48 10.53 -78.99
C LYS A 2 -14.69 11.04 -77.59
N GLN A 3 -15.61 10.45 -76.87
CA GLN A 3 -15.83 10.71 -75.45
C GLN A 3 -14.78 9.97 -74.61
N LEU A 4 -13.93 10.71 -73.97
CA LEU A 4 -12.92 10.19 -73.02
C LEU A 4 -13.56 10.00 -71.64
N ARG A 5 -13.79 8.74 -71.22
CA ARG A 5 -14.27 8.41 -69.89
C ARG A 5 -13.10 8.39 -68.92
N LEU A 6 -13.08 9.37 -68.06
CA LEU A 6 -12.14 9.43 -66.92
C LEU A 6 -12.65 8.53 -65.79
N ILE A 7 -11.94 7.44 -65.49
CA ILE A 7 -12.25 6.56 -64.36
C ILE A 7 -11.44 7.09 -63.16
N LEU A 8 -12.14 7.70 -62.23
CA LEU A 8 -11.59 8.07 -60.89
C LEU A 8 -11.55 6.82 -60.00
N LEU A 9 -10.36 6.25 -59.81
CA LEU A 9 -10.08 5.25 -58.77
C LEU A 9 -9.91 5.96 -57.46
N ALA A 10 -10.96 5.97 -56.63
CA ALA A 10 -10.88 6.38 -55.21
C ALA A 10 -10.21 5.26 -54.42
N GLY A 11 -8.91 5.40 -54.16
CA GLY A 11 -8.17 4.53 -53.25
C GLY A 11 -8.59 4.78 -51.81
N LEU A 12 -9.39 3.89 -51.25
CA LEU A 12 -9.77 3.89 -49.84
C LEU A 12 -8.60 3.32 -49.01
N THR A 13 -7.69 4.18 -48.57
CA THR A 13 -6.65 3.81 -47.60
C THR A 13 -7.29 3.62 -46.22
N ILE A 14 -7.58 2.37 -45.87
CA ILE A 14 -7.94 1.99 -44.50
C ILE A 14 -6.67 2.10 -43.66
N LEU A 15 -6.55 3.23 -42.94
CA LEU A 15 -5.52 3.42 -41.93
C LEU A 15 -5.89 2.56 -40.70
N GLY A 16 -5.37 1.32 -40.69
CA GLY A 16 -5.54 0.41 -39.58
C GLY A 16 -4.87 1.00 -38.33
N PHE A 17 -5.67 1.54 -37.42
CA PHE A 17 -5.22 1.95 -36.06
C PHE A 17 -4.91 0.68 -35.29
N VAL A 18 -3.65 0.23 -35.32
CA VAL A 18 -3.18 -0.85 -34.46
C VAL A 18 -3.17 -0.29 -33.04
N LEU A 19 -4.20 -0.57 -32.26
CA LEU A 19 -4.19 -0.39 -30.82
C LEU A 19 -3.11 -1.31 -30.25
N ALA A 20 -1.89 -0.79 -30.12
CA ALA A 20 -0.84 -1.45 -29.36
C ALA A 20 -1.29 -1.53 -27.90
N SER A 21 -1.98 -2.63 -27.52
CA SER A 21 -2.18 -2.98 -26.13
C SER A 21 -0.77 -3.13 -25.53
N SER A 22 -0.36 -2.17 -24.71
CA SER A 22 0.86 -2.29 -23.94
C SER A 22 0.68 -3.44 -22.96
N VAL A 23 1.18 -4.63 -23.32
CA VAL A 23 1.29 -5.75 -22.41
C VAL A 23 2.27 -5.31 -21.33
N ALA A 24 1.76 -5.07 -20.12
CA ALA A 24 2.60 -4.77 -18.99
C ALA A 24 3.65 -5.90 -18.84
N ALA A 25 4.92 -5.53 -18.71
CA ALA A 25 5.98 -6.52 -18.55
C ALA A 25 5.78 -7.26 -17.22
N LYS A 26 5.85 -8.60 -17.25
CA LYS A 26 5.71 -9.43 -16.05
C LYS A 26 6.70 -9.02 -14.98
N PRO A 27 6.32 -9.08 -13.68
CA PRO A 27 7.23 -8.80 -12.59
C PRO A 27 8.44 -9.74 -12.58
N VAL A 28 9.61 -9.19 -12.24
CA VAL A 28 10.87 -9.94 -12.21
C VAL A 28 11.16 -10.37 -10.77
N LEU A 29 11.25 -11.70 -10.56
CA LEU A 29 11.64 -12.29 -9.28
C LEU A 29 13.03 -11.80 -8.85
N ASP A 30 13.20 -11.59 -7.56
CA ASP A 30 14.42 -11.10 -6.89
C ASP A 30 14.84 -9.67 -7.26
N LYS A 31 14.14 -9.05 -8.23
CA LYS A 31 14.31 -7.65 -8.59
C LYS A 31 13.11 -6.81 -8.12
N GLU A 32 11.91 -7.13 -8.61
CA GLU A 32 10.69 -6.36 -8.35
C GLU A 32 9.82 -6.99 -7.26
N TYR A 33 10.01 -8.27 -6.96
CA TYR A 33 9.38 -8.95 -5.83
C TYR A 33 10.22 -10.13 -5.33
N LYS A 34 9.94 -10.58 -4.12
CA LYS A 34 10.50 -11.79 -3.51
C LYS A 34 9.42 -12.74 -3.06
N LEU A 35 9.77 -14.02 -2.93
CA LEU A 35 8.86 -15.01 -2.34
C LEU A 35 8.96 -14.98 -0.81
N ILE A 36 7.80 -15.10 -0.15
CA ILE A 36 7.73 -15.40 1.28
C ILE A 36 7.80 -16.91 1.45
N VAL A 37 8.82 -17.39 2.15
CA VAL A 37 9.03 -18.83 2.38
C VAL A 37 9.22 -19.08 3.88
N PRO A 38 8.35 -19.92 4.50
CA PRO A 38 7.12 -20.48 3.94
C PRO A 38 6.03 -19.41 3.74
N PRO A 39 5.09 -19.60 2.78
CA PRO A 39 3.96 -18.70 2.61
C PRO A 39 3.15 -18.60 3.90
N GLN A 40 2.67 -17.39 4.20
CA GLN A 40 1.82 -17.15 5.37
C GLN A 40 0.34 -17.29 4.98
N PRO A 41 -0.49 -17.88 5.83
CA PRO A 41 -1.91 -18.05 5.54
C PRO A 41 -2.64 -16.72 5.56
N GLN A 42 -3.56 -16.51 4.62
CA GLN A 42 -4.52 -15.42 4.68
C GLN A 42 -5.63 -15.74 5.68
N PRO A 43 -6.23 -14.74 6.35
CA PRO A 43 -7.41 -14.94 7.18
C PRO A 43 -8.57 -15.54 6.34
N ALA A 44 -9.33 -16.49 6.89
CA ALA A 44 -10.48 -17.08 6.21
C ALA A 44 -11.60 -16.07 5.88
N THR A 45 -11.59 -14.90 6.50
CA THR A 45 -12.51 -13.77 6.25
C THR A 45 -12.21 -13.02 4.96
N VAL A 46 -10.99 -13.12 4.42
CA VAL A 46 -10.58 -12.52 3.15
C VAL A 46 -11.13 -13.35 1.99
N LYS A 47 -12.00 -12.74 1.18
CA LYS A 47 -12.65 -13.41 0.04
C LYS A 47 -11.83 -13.37 -1.25
N GLY A 48 -10.76 -12.60 -1.27
CA GLY A 48 -9.90 -12.41 -2.44
C GLY A 48 -8.44 -12.57 -2.08
N VAL A 49 -7.63 -11.64 -2.55
CA VAL A 49 -6.21 -11.58 -2.25
C VAL A 49 -5.95 -10.49 -1.21
N GLU A 50 -5.44 -10.88 -0.05
CA GLU A 50 -5.02 -9.92 0.97
C GLU A 50 -3.78 -9.16 0.49
N VAL A 51 -3.83 -7.84 0.57
CA VAL A 51 -2.69 -6.96 0.34
C VAL A 51 -2.40 -6.22 1.64
N LEU A 52 -1.24 -6.49 2.24
CA LEU A 52 -0.81 -5.85 3.47
C LEU A 52 0.26 -4.83 3.15
N GLU A 53 0.13 -3.60 3.65
CA GLU A 53 1.26 -2.69 3.72
C GLU A 53 1.84 -2.68 5.12
N PHE A 54 3.09 -3.06 5.25
CA PHE A 54 3.87 -2.86 6.46
C PHE A 54 4.48 -1.47 6.44
N PHE A 55 4.01 -0.61 7.31
CA PHE A 55 4.37 0.81 7.38
C PHE A 55 4.81 1.25 8.78
N ASN A 56 5.39 2.44 8.87
CA ASN A 56 5.62 3.10 10.15
C ASN A 56 5.40 4.61 10.01
N TYR A 57 4.67 5.22 10.93
CA TYR A 57 4.40 6.66 10.88
C TYR A 57 5.67 7.53 10.91
N ALA A 58 6.76 7.09 11.55
CA ALA A 58 8.02 7.81 11.57
C ALA A 58 8.90 7.57 10.33
N CYS A 59 8.46 6.73 9.39
CA CYS A 59 9.22 6.42 8.18
C CYS A 59 8.96 7.48 7.08
N PRO A 60 9.98 8.25 6.64
CA PRO A 60 9.80 9.24 5.58
C PRO A 60 9.33 8.62 4.27
N HIS A 61 9.88 7.44 3.92
CA HIS A 61 9.50 6.76 2.68
C HIS A 61 8.06 6.23 2.68
N CYS A 62 7.49 5.91 3.86
CA CYS A 62 6.06 5.61 3.97
C CYS A 62 5.22 6.86 3.70
N TYR A 63 5.62 8.00 4.29
CA TYR A 63 4.96 9.28 4.04
C TYR A 63 4.99 9.69 2.56
N GLU A 64 6.15 9.52 1.91
CA GLU A 64 6.32 9.80 0.47
C GLU A 64 5.51 8.86 -0.42
N PHE A 65 5.34 7.61 0.00
CA PHE A 65 4.61 6.57 -0.75
C PHE A 65 3.08 6.71 -0.64
N GLU A 66 2.58 7.22 0.48
CA GLU A 66 1.14 7.29 0.81
C GLU A 66 0.25 7.89 -0.30
N PRO A 67 0.61 9.00 -0.99
CA PRO A 67 -0.20 9.55 -2.08
C PRO A 67 -0.38 8.59 -3.26
N SER A 68 0.69 7.86 -3.62
CA SER A 68 0.66 6.88 -4.72
C SER A 68 -0.18 5.67 -4.34
N LEU A 69 -0.03 5.16 -3.12
CA LEU A 69 -0.83 4.07 -2.58
C LEU A 69 -2.32 4.43 -2.55
N LYS A 70 -2.67 5.63 -2.08
CA LYS A 70 -4.07 6.09 -2.06
C LYS A 70 -4.68 6.21 -3.44
N THR A 71 -3.88 6.60 -4.42
CA THR A 71 -4.33 6.63 -5.82
C THR A 71 -4.65 5.21 -6.30
N TRP A 72 -3.78 4.26 -6.02
CA TRP A 72 -4.00 2.84 -6.35
C TRP A 72 -5.22 2.26 -5.62
N LEU A 73 -5.41 2.58 -4.34
CA LEU A 73 -6.55 2.10 -3.55
C LEU A 73 -7.91 2.46 -4.16
N LYS A 74 -8.01 3.59 -4.88
CA LYS A 74 -9.23 4.00 -5.59
C LYS A 74 -9.54 3.14 -6.82
N SER A 75 -8.51 2.53 -7.42
CA SER A 75 -8.59 1.78 -8.68
C SER A 75 -8.11 0.33 -8.57
N LYS A 76 -7.74 -0.14 -7.37
CA LYS A 76 -7.24 -1.49 -7.14
C LYS A 76 -8.19 -2.56 -7.65
N PRO A 77 -7.71 -3.74 -8.01
CA PRO A 77 -8.55 -4.87 -8.37
C PRO A 77 -9.64 -5.13 -7.32
N LYS A 78 -10.87 -5.41 -7.77
CA LYS A 78 -12.03 -5.62 -6.87
C LYS A 78 -11.86 -6.78 -5.91
N ASN A 79 -11.06 -7.77 -6.29
CA ASN A 79 -10.70 -8.94 -5.51
C ASN A 79 -9.51 -8.72 -4.56
N ALA A 80 -8.92 -7.53 -4.53
CA ALA A 80 -7.87 -7.18 -3.58
C ALA A 80 -8.46 -6.56 -2.30
N GLU A 81 -8.16 -7.16 -1.16
CA GLU A 81 -8.50 -6.65 0.17
C GLU A 81 -7.26 -6.04 0.82
N PHE A 82 -7.23 -4.72 0.90
CA PHE A 82 -6.08 -3.99 1.43
C PHE A 82 -6.20 -3.71 2.93
N ARG A 83 -5.07 -3.77 3.64
CA ARG A 83 -4.96 -3.44 5.05
C ARG A 83 -3.57 -2.91 5.40
N TYR A 84 -3.54 -1.84 6.19
CA TYR A 84 -2.30 -1.38 6.81
C TYR A 84 -1.92 -2.26 8.01
N VAL A 85 -0.62 -2.49 8.18
CA VAL A 85 -0.03 -3.17 9.34
C VAL A 85 1.14 -2.32 9.86
N PRO A 86 1.01 -1.69 11.03
CA PRO A 86 2.15 -0.98 11.61
C PRO A 86 3.30 -1.95 11.89
N ALA A 87 4.43 -1.78 11.21
CA ALA A 87 5.62 -2.59 11.45
C ALA A 87 6.26 -2.23 12.79
N VAL A 88 6.53 -3.25 13.61
CA VAL A 88 7.16 -3.07 14.92
C VAL A 88 8.44 -3.89 14.98
N PHE A 89 9.58 -3.25 14.75
CA PHE A 89 10.91 -3.89 14.79
C PHE A 89 11.53 -3.83 16.17
N ASN A 90 11.16 -2.85 17.00
CA ASN A 90 11.62 -2.66 18.35
C ASN A 90 10.58 -1.90 19.19
N GLU A 91 10.82 -1.82 20.50
CA GLU A 91 9.89 -1.22 21.47
C GLU A 91 9.59 0.27 21.23
N ARG A 92 10.53 1.03 20.64
CA ARG A 92 10.32 2.46 20.34
C ARG A 92 9.24 2.69 19.30
N MET A 93 8.89 1.67 18.51
CA MET A 93 7.84 1.74 17.49
C MET A 93 6.45 1.39 18.02
N ILE A 94 6.36 0.80 19.24
CA ILE A 94 5.09 0.41 19.87
C ILE A 94 4.12 1.61 19.98
N PRO A 95 4.52 2.80 20.45
CA PRO A 95 3.60 3.94 20.56
C PRO A 95 2.99 4.33 19.21
N LEU A 96 3.76 4.30 18.13
CA LEU A 96 3.27 4.62 16.78
C LEU A 96 2.25 3.60 16.27
N ALA A 97 2.49 2.31 16.53
CA ALA A 97 1.54 1.25 16.23
C ALA A 97 0.26 1.38 17.08
N LYS A 98 0.38 1.77 18.36
CA LYS A 98 -0.77 2.05 19.21
C LYS A 98 -1.60 3.22 18.70
N ILE A 99 -0.97 4.30 18.19
CA ILE A 99 -1.69 5.42 17.56
C ILE A 99 -2.56 4.89 16.43
N TYR A 100 -2.00 4.11 15.50
CA TYR A 100 -2.75 3.56 14.38
C TYR A 100 -3.95 2.74 14.84
N TYR A 101 -3.74 1.77 15.73
CA TYR A 101 -4.82 0.89 16.18
C TYR A 101 -5.85 1.60 17.05
N THR A 102 -5.46 2.66 17.77
CA THR A 102 -6.41 3.52 18.47
C THR A 102 -7.30 4.27 17.49
N LEU A 103 -6.73 4.85 16.44
CA LEU A 103 -7.50 5.52 15.40
C LEU A 103 -8.42 4.53 14.66
N GLU A 104 -7.96 3.32 14.41
CA GLU A 104 -8.77 2.25 13.80
C GLU A 104 -9.98 1.92 14.68
N GLU A 105 -9.80 1.66 15.98
CA GLU A 105 -10.89 1.32 16.89
C GLU A 105 -11.89 2.44 17.11
N LEU A 106 -11.43 3.68 17.02
CA LEU A 106 -12.29 4.86 17.12
C LEU A 106 -12.96 5.24 15.79
N GLY A 107 -12.66 4.53 14.68
CA GLY A 107 -13.17 4.85 13.34
C GLY A 107 -12.62 6.16 12.78
N LEU A 108 -11.40 6.54 13.16
CA LEU A 108 -10.80 7.83 12.84
C LEU A 108 -9.71 7.75 11.77
N LEU A 109 -9.38 6.57 11.23
CA LEU A 109 -8.29 6.40 10.26
C LEU A 109 -8.47 7.28 9.02
N GLU A 110 -9.65 7.27 8.41
CA GLU A 110 -9.93 8.07 7.21
C GLU A 110 -9.65 9.56 7.44
N ARG A 111 -9.96 10.06 8.63
CA ARG A 111 -9.81 11.47 8.99
C ARG A 111 -8.42 11.84 9.45
N LEU A 112 -7.69 10.93 10.12
CA LEU A 112 -6.49 11.29 10.87
C LEU A 112 -5.22 10.57 10.43
N HIS A 113 -5.28 9.51 9.62
CA HIS A 113 -4.08 8.76 9.20
C HIS A 113 -3.02 9.69 8.56
N ASP A 114 -3.42 10.48 7.56
CA ASP A 114 -2.53 11.44 6.91
C ASP A 114 -2.06 12.55 7.83
N LYS A 115 -2.94 12.97 8.74
CA LYS A 115 -2.60 14.03 9.69
C LYS A 115 -1.54 13.60 10.69
N VAL A 116 -1.50 12.30 11.05
CA VAL A 116 -0.41 11.75 11.87
C VAL A 116 0.91 11.85 11.12
N TYR A 117 0.94 11.42 9.85
CA TYR A 117 2.13 11.59 9.01
C TYR A 117 2.55 13.05 8.91
N TYR A 118 1.61 13.96 8.62
CA TYR A 118 1.87 15.39 8.52
C TYR A 118 2.42 15.98 9.84
N ALA A 119 1.83 15.59 10.97
CA ALA A 119 2.29 16.02 12.29
C ALA A 119 3.75 15.63 12.55
N ILE A 120 4.13 14.42 12.18
CA ILE A 120 5.50 13.92 12.38
C ILE A 120 6.47 14.57 11.39
N HIS A 121 6.16 14.51 10.09
CA HIS A 121 7.12 14.82 9.04
C HIS A 121 7.17 16.30 8.66
N GLN A 122 6.06 17.03 8.80
CA GLN A 122 6.00 18.46 8.44
C GLN A 122 6.00 19.37 9.67
N GLN A 123 5.26 19.00 10.73
CA GLN A 123 5.23 19.78 11.95
C GLN A 123 6.32 19.38 12.96
N GLN A 124 7.03 18.28 12.69
CA GLN A 124 8.10 17.73 13.55
C GLN A 124 7.64 17.44 15.00
N LEU A 125 6.38 17.07 15.18
CA LEU A 125 5.83 16.75 16.48
C LEU A 125 6.34 15.39 16.97
N ASN A 126 6.83 15.34 18.18
CA ASN A 126 7.18 14.08 18.85
C ASN A 126 5.93 13.41 19.42
N VAL A 127 5.12 12.79 18.56
CA VAL A 127 3.88 12.10 18.96
C VAL A 127 4.12 10.84 19.81
N ILE A 128 5.37 10.43 20.03
CA ILE A 128 5.72 9.36 20.99
C ILE A 128 5.60 9.89 22.42
N ASP A 129 5.82 11.19 22.62
CA ASP A 129 5.53 11.82 23.90
C ASP A 129 4.01 11.88 24.13
N ARG A 130 3.59 11.32 25.25
CA ARG A 130 2.17 11.18 25.60
C ARG A 130 1.46 12.53 25.70
N ALA A 131 2.08 13.52 26.33
CA ALA A 131 1.47 14.83 26.53
C ALA A 131 1.32 15.58 25.21
N ILE A 132 2.33 15.50 24.32
CA ILE A 132 2.28 16.08 22.97
C ILE A 132 1.20 15.39 22.14
N LEU A 133 1.13 14.04 22.19
CA LEU A 133 0.12 13.27 21.46
C LEU A 133 -1.30 13.67 21.92
N LEU A 134 -1.59 13.69 23.22
CA LEU A 134 -2.92 14.01 23.73
C LEU A 134 -3.32 15.45 23.43
N LYS A 135 -2.39 16.40 23.50
CA LYS A 135 -2.64 17.78 23.08
C LYS A 135 -3.02 17.83 21.61
N TRP A 136 -2.21 17.22 20.73
CA TRP A 136 -2.47 17.19 19.29
C TRP A 136 -3.81 16.50 18.96
N ILE A 137 -4.15 15.39 19.62
CA ILE A 137 -5.43 14.68 19.46
C ILE A 137 -6.61 15.61 19.83
N GLY A 138 -6.49 16.38 20.92
CA GLY A 138 -7.50 17.37 21.31
C GLY A 138 -7.68 18.47 20.26
N GLU A 139 -6.57 18.97 19.69
CA GLU A 139 -6.59 19.94 18.58
C GLU A 139 -7.26 19.38 17.32
N GLN A 140 -7.27 18.06 17.13
CA GLN A 140 -8.03 17.41 16.05
C GLN A 140 -9.53 17.22 16.38
N GLY A 141 -10.01 17.74 17.51
CA GLY A 141 -11.42 17.62 17.92
C GLY A 141 -11.80 16.21 18.37
N VAL A 142 -10.86 15.44 18.89
CA VAL A 142 -11.12 14.10 19.44
C VAL A 142 -11.15 14.17 20.97
N ASP A 143 -12.08 13.46 21.57
CA ASP A 143 -12.13 13.29 23.03
C ASP A 143 -10.85 12.60 23.51
N THR A 144 -10.01 13.35 24.20
CA THR A 144 -8.69 12.89 24.67
C THR A 144 -8.81 11.79 25.71
N LYS A 145 -9.84 11.81 26.58
CA LYS A 145 -10.05 10.76 27.59
C LYS A 145 -10.42 9.44 26.91
N LYS A 146 -11.34 9.50 25.92
CA LYS A 146 -11.72 8.33 25.14
C LYS A 146 -10.54 7.79 24.33
N PHE A 147 -9.76 8.68 23.70
CA PHE A 147 -8.55 8.29 22.98
C PHE A 147 -7.56 7.58 23.90
N GLU A 148 -7.28 8.17 25.05
CA GLU A 148 -6.32 7.64 26.01
C GLU A 148 -6.74 6.27 26.58
N ALA A 149 -8.01 6.12 26.96
CA ALA A 149 -8.56 4.85 27.42
C ALA A 149 -8.46 3.76 26.33
N THR A 150 -8.74 4.11 25.06
CA THR A 150 -8.60 3.18 23.93
C THR A 150 -7.14 2.84 23.64
N PHE A 151 -6.24 3.82 23.69
CA PHE A 151 -4.81 3.65 23.47
C PHE A 151 -4.18 2.65 24.46
N ASP A 152 -4.66 2.60 25.69
CA ASP A 152 -4.17 1.68 26.72
C ASP A 152 -5.00 0.40 26.84
N SER A 153 -6.03 0.26 26.00
CA SER A 153 -6.92 -0.91 26.03
C SER A 153 -6.19 -2.22 25.73
N PHE A 154 -6.74 -3.30 26.26
CA PHE A 154 -6.29 -4.67 25.94
C PHE A 154 -6.39 -4.96 24.43
N SER A 155 -7.44 -4.47 23.77
CA SER A 155 -7.65 -4.65 22.34
C SER A 155 -6.51 -4.05 21.53
N VAL A 156 -6.16 -2.77 21.76
CA VAL A 156 -5.06 -2.10 21.05
C VAL A 156 -3.73 -2.81 21.32
N ASN A 157 -3.46 -3.19 22.58
CA ASN A 157 -2.23 -3.91 22.92
C ASN A 157 -2.14 -5.26 22.19
N ASN A 158 -3.23 -6.03 22.11
CA ASN A 158 -3.26 -7.28 21.37
C ASN A 158 -3.03 -7.09 19.87
N LYS A 159 -3.61 -6.04 19.27
CA LYS A 159 -3.37 -5.71 17.84
C LYS A 159 -1.90 -5.38 17.59
N VAL A 160 -1.27 -4.61 18.48
CA VAL A 160 0.17 -4.30 18.40
C VAL A 160 1.02 -5.56 18.52
N GLN A 161 0.72 -6.46 19.46
CA GLN A 161 1.42 -7.73 19.59
C GLN A 161 1.29 -8.57 18.31
N ARG A 162 0.09 -8.65 17.73
CA ARG A 162 -0.14 -9.35 16.46
C ARG A 162 0.66 -8.72 15.32
N ALA A 163 0.67 -7.39 15.20
CA ALA A 163 1.46 -6.69 14.19
C ALA A 163 2.96 -6.94 14.35
N THR A 164 3.45 -6.97 15.60
CA THR A 164 4.84 -7.33 15.93
C THR A 164 5.16 -8.76 15.44
N GLN A 165 4.26 -9.71 15.73
CA GLN A 165 4.41 -11.09 15.27
C GLN A 165 4.39 -11.19 13.74
N MET A 166 3.47 -10.47 13.08
CA MET A 166 3.40 -10.42 11.62
C MET A 166 4.68 -9.85 11.03
N THR A 167 5.21 -8.74 11.57
CA THR A 167 6.48 -8.14 11.12
C THR A 167 7.62 -9.17 11.11
N ARG A 168 7.68 -10.03 12.13
CA ARG A 168 8.67 -11.12 12.23
C ARG A 168 8.38 -12.26 11.26
N ASN A 169 7.14 -12.78 11.24
CA ASN A 169 6.76 -13.94 10.43
C ASN A 169 6.91 -13.68 8.92
N TYR A 170 6.65 -12.45 8.47
CA TYR A 170 6.84 -12.05 7.09
C TYR A 170 8.29 -11.64 6.76
N HIS A 171 9.19 -11.68 7.75
CA HIS A 171 10.59 -11.25 7.60
C HIS A 171 10.71 -9.86 6.96
N ILE A 172 9.86 -8.92 7.40
CA ILE A 172 9.81 -7.56 6.84
C ILE A 172 11.16 -6.88 7.04
N PRO A 173 11.88 -6.48 5.96
CA PRO A 173 13.23 -5.95 6.09
C PRO A 173 13.27 -4.46 6.44
N GLY A 174 12.14 -3.76 6.31
CA GLY A 174 12.00 -2.31 6.54
C GLY A 174 10.59 -1.84 6.22
N THR A 175 10.42 -0.55 6.00
CA THR A 175 9.15 0.07 5.60
C THR A 175 9.36 1.14 4.53
N PRO A 176 8.41 1.32 3.58
CA PRO A 176 7.22 0.50 3.38
C PRO A 176 7.51 -0.78 2.58
N TYR A 177 6.82 -1.87 2.92
CA TYR A 177 6.79 -3.09 2.12
C TYR A 177 5.36 -3.60 2.02
N LEU A 178 5.05 -4.24 0.88
CA LEU A 178 3.73 -4.82 0.61
C LEU A 178 3.83 -6.34 0.54
N ILE A 179 2.85 -7.01 1.13
CA ILE A 179 2.70 -8.46 1.05
C ILE A 179 1.42 -8.77 0.30
N ILE A 180 1.51 -9.63 -0.69
CA ILE A 180 0.38 -10.02 -1.53
C ILE A 180 0.11 -11.50 -1.34
N GLY A 181 -1.11 -11.83 -0.92
CA GLY A 181 -1.59 -13.20 -0.75
C GLY A 181 -0.77 -14.03 0.24
N GLY A 182 -0.05 -13.40 1.16
CA GLY A 182 0.87 -14.09 2.08
C GLY A 182 2.08 -14.74 1.39
N ARG A 183 2.29 -14.52 0.09
CA ARG A 183 3.28 -15.22 -0.75
C ARG A 183 4.34 -14.32 -1.36
N TYR A 184 4.00 -13.10 -1.69
CA TYR A 184 4.89 -12.18 -2.41
C TYR A 184 5.16 -10.95 -1.58
N LEU A 185 6.42 -10.52 -1.56
CA LEU A 185 6.89 -9.29 -0.94
C LEU A 185 7.38 -8.36 -2.04
N THR A 186 6.91 -7.13 -2.04
CA THR A 186 7.38 -6.04 -2.91
C THR A 186 7.37 -4.70 -2.17
N GLY A 187 7.86 -3.65 -2.79
CA GLY A 187 7.82 -2.30 -2.20
C GLY A 187 8.52 -1.27 -3.07
N PRO A 188 8.45 0.02 -2.72
CA PRO A 188 9.04 1.10 -3.50
C PRO A 188 10.51 0.88 -3.84
N SER A 189 11.32 0.41 -2.88
CA SER A 189 12.75 0.14 -3.08
C SER A 189 13.06 -0.98 -4.09
N MET A 190 12.05 -1.76 -4.49
CA MET A 190 12.15 -2.84 -5.49
C MET A 190 11.66 -2.41 -6.88
N SER A 191 11.16 -1.19 -7.02
CA SER A 191 10.63 -0.63 -8.28
C SER A 191 11.41 0.65 -8.61
N VAL A 192 12.71 0.49 -8.88
CA VAL A 192 13.59 1.60 -9.24
C VAL A 192 13.73 1.68 -10.75
N GLY A 193 13.47 2.85 -11.32
CA GLY A 193 13.60 3.15 -12.72
C GLY A 193 15.06 3.23 -13.18
N ALA A 194 15.26 3.38 -14.48
CA ALA A 194 16.58 3.50 -15.09
C ALA A 194 17.33 4.79 -14.65
N ASP A 195 16.61 5.78 -14.20
CA ASP A 195 17.13 7.05 -13.64
C ASP A 195 17.54 6.96 -12.16
N GLY A 196 17.37 5.78 -11.53
CA GLY A 196 17.67 5.55 -10.13
C GLY A 196 16.57 6.01 -9.16
N ASN A 197 15.48 6.58 -9.66
CA ASN A 197 14.34 7.00 -8.85
C ASN A 197 13.32 5.88 -8.67
N ILE A 198 12.50 5.97 -7.61
CA ILE A 198 11.39 5.04 -7.39
C ILE A 198 10.32 5.26 -8.45
N ASP A 199 9.98 4.22 -9.20
CA ASP A 199 8.88 4.20 -10.16
C ASP A 199 7.61 3.65 -9.49
N HIS A 200 6.83 4.55 -8.91
CA HIS A 200 5.56 4.19 -8.27
C HIS A 200 4.55 3.61 -9.28
N ASN A 201 4.55 4.04 -10.53
CA ASN A 201 3.65 3.49 -11.54
C ASN A 201 4.00 2.03 -11.83
N ARG A 202 5.30 1.73 -11.96
CA ARG A 202 5.76 0.34 -12.12
C ARG A 202 5.40 -0.50 -10.90
N LEU A 203 5.56 0.00 -9.69
CA LEU A 203 5.16 -0.69 -8.47
C LEU A 203 3.66 -1.06 -8.49
N MET A 204 2.78 -0.13 -8.90
CA MET A 204 1.34 -0.42 -8.97
C MET A 204 1.01 -1.49 -10.03
N GLN A 205 1.73 -1.54 -11.15
CA GLN A 205 1.62 -2.63 -12.12
C GLN A 205 2.07 -3.96 -11.51
N VAL A 206 3.21 -3.98 -10.83
CA VAL A 206 3.72 -5.15 -10.11
C VAL A 206 2.70 -5.65 -9.08
N LEU A 207 2.08 -4.76 -8.30
CA LEU A 207 1.02 -5.13 -7.34
C LEU A 207 -0.14 -5.85 -8.04
N ASN A 208 -0.65 -5.29 -9.13
CA ASN A 208 -1.77 -5.89 -9.86
C ASN A 208 -1.41 -7.28 -10.41
N GLU A 209 -0.24 -7.42 -11.02
CA GLU A 209 0.26 -8.70 -11.54
C GLU A 209 0.44 -9.75 -10.42
N LEU A 210 0.96 -9.35 -9.26
CA LEU A 210 1.12 -10.26 -8.12
C LEU A 210 -0.23 -10.68 -7.50
N ILE A 211 -1.24 -9.80 -7.55
CA ILE A 211 -2.62 -10.14 -7.15
C ILE A 211 -3.17 -11.21 -8.09
N ASP A 212 -3.00 -11.04 -9.41
CA ASP A 212 -3.46 -12.03 -10.41
C ASP A 212 -2.72 -13.36 -10.25
N LEU A 213 -1.40 -13.34 -10.04
CA LEU A 213 -0.60 -14.54 -9.78
C LEU A 213 -1.04 -15.27 -8.51
N SER A 214 -1.47 -14.53 -7.47
CA SER A 214 -1.96 -15.12 -6.22
C SER A 214 -3.25 -15.92 -6.40
N GLN A 215 -4.08 -15.57 -7.38
CA GLN A 215 -5.32 -16.31 -7.70
C GLN A 215 -5.06 -17.56 -8.53
N GLY A 216 -4.10 -17.52 -9.46
CA GLY A 216 -3.76 -18.64 -10.33
C GLY A 216 -3.05 -19.79 -9.64
N GLY A 217 -2.50 -19.60 -8.46
CA GLY A 217 -1.73 -20.58 -7.68
C GLY A 217 -2.56 -21.54 -6.83
N THR A 218 -3.87 -21.55 -6.97
CA THR A 218 -4.81 -22.49 -6.29
C THR A 218 -5.26 -23.65 -7.19
N ARG A 219 -4.45 -24.00 -8.21
CA ARG A 219 -4.67 -25.23 -8.98
C ARG A 219 -3.60 -26.27 -8.68
#